data_e541122e890d03d1f6df9c25d1740ee8
#
_entry.id   e541122e890d03d1f6df9c25d1740ee8
#
_cell.length_a   1.000
_cell.length_b   1.000
_cell.length_c   1.000
_cell.angle_alpha   90.00
_cell.angle_beta   90.00
_cell.angle_gamma   90.00
#
_symmetry.space_group_name_H-M   'P 1'
#
loop_
_entity.id
_entity.type
_entity.pdbx_description
1 polymer ?
#
loop_
_entity_poly.entity_id
_entity_poly.type
_entity_poly.pdbx_seq_one_letter_code
_entity_poly.pdbx_strand_id
1 'polypeptide(L)'
;MRDEALANLPPPFANLEWLKSSFASKGLNVKDLVVLSGAHTIGTSHCAVFSNRIYNFTAKEDMDPSLDKSYAQELKTKCKPSDSGKTVVEMDPRSFRTFDNNYYVNLKKRRGLFGNGCLSLEQVEMAA
;
A
#
# COMPACT_ATOMS: atom_id res chain seq x y z
N MET A 1 -20.54 -15.21 -2.48
CA MET A 1 -19.94 -13.98 -3.09
C MET A 1 -19.08 -13.19 -2.11
N ARG A 2 -19.58 -12.70 -0.96
CA ARG A 2 -18.76 -11.95 0.01
C ARG A 2 -17.60 -12.75 0.57
N ASP A 3 -17.86 -13.97 1.02
CA ASP A 3 -16.84 -14.85 1.63
C ASP A 3 -15.80 -15.29 0.60
N GLU A 4 -16.20 -15.48 -0.65
CA GLU A 4 -15.31 -15.77 -1.76
C GLU A 4 -14.36 -14.58 -2.06
N ALA A 5 -14.89 -13.36 -2.04
CA ALA A 5 -14.07 -12.17 -2.22
C ALA A 5 -13.06 -12.00 -1.07
N LEU A 6 -13.49 -12.18 0.18
CA LEU A 6 -12.61 -12.09 1.34
C LEU A 6 -11.51 -13.16 1.34
N ALA A 7 -11.80 -14.35 0.81
CA ALA A 7 -10.83 -15.44 0.70
C ALA A 7 -9.81 -15.23 -0.42
N ASN A 8 -10.15 -14.47 -1.46
CA ASN A 8 -9.34 -14.35 -2.68
C ASN A 8 -8.67 -12.99 -2.87
N LEU A 9 -9.14 -11.95 -2.21
CA LEU A 9 -8.53 -10.61 -2.31
C LEU A 9 -7.36 -10.47 -1.31
N PRO A 10 -6.20 -9.97 -1.75
CA PRO A 10 -5.10 -9.68 -0.85
C PRO A 10 -5.49 -8.62 0.18
N PRO A 11 -5.28 -8.88 1.48
CA PRO A 11 -5.52 -7.85 2.49
C PRO A 11 -4.43 -6.76 2.44
N PRO A 12 -4.72 -5.52 2.84
CA PRO A 12 -3.79 -4.40 2.75
C PRO A 12 -2.56 -4.53 3.67
N PHE A 13 -2.60 -5.45 4.62
CA PHE A 13 -1.51 -5.76 5.56
C PHE A 13 -0.71 -7.02 5.17
N ALA A 14 -1.03 -7.67 4.05
CA ALA A 14 -0.30 -8.85 3.59
C ALA A 14 1.17 -8.51 3.31
N ASN A 15 2.07 -9.39 3.74
CA ASN A 15 3.47 -9.27 3.37
C ASN A 15 3.72 -9.82 1.95
N LEU A 16 4.92 -9.55 1.43
CA LEU A 16 5.28 -9.92 0.07
C LEU A 16 5.24 -11.43 -0.18
N GLU A 17 5.73 -12.24 0.75
CA GLU A 17 5.75 -13.70 0.59
C GLU A 17 4.33 -14.27 0.50
N TRP A 18 3.42 -13.75 1.31
CA TRP A 18 2.01 -14.10 1.22
C TRP A 18 1.41 -13.70 -0.14
N LEU A 19 1.73 -12.49 -0.63
CA LEU A 19 1.27 -12.02 -1.95
C LEU A 19 1.77 -12.91 -3.07
N LYS A 20 3.06 -13.25 -3.08
CA LYS A 20 3.64 -14.16 -4.08
C LYS A 20 2.94 -15.52 -4.08
N SER A 21 2.73 -16.10 -2.89
CA SER A 21 2.05 -17.38 -2.74
C SER A 21 0.60 -17.31 -3.21
N SER A 22 -0.13 -16.26 -2.83
CA SER A 22 -1.52 -16.04 -3.24
C SER A 22 -1.65 -15.88 -4.76
N PHE A 23 -0.77 -15.11 -5.39
CA PHE A 23 -0.75 -14.96 -6.85
C PHE A 23 -0.38 -16.27 -7.55
N ALA A 24 0.63 -16.99 -7.05
CA ALA A 24 1.02 -18.30 -7.59
C ALA A 24 -0.13 -19.31 -7.54
N SER A 25 -0.92 -19.32 -6.49
CA SER A 25 -2.10 -20.20 -6.37
C SER A 25 -3.18 -19.92 -7.42
N LYS A 26 -3.13 -18.74 -8.05
CA LYS A 26 -4.01 -18.32 -9.15
C LYS A 26 -3.37 -18.42 -10.52
N GLY A 27 -2.18 -19.01 -10.61
CA GLY A 27 -1.43 -19.11 -11.87
C GLY A 27 -0.74 -17.81 -12.29
N LEU A 28 -0.61 -16.85 -11.38
CA LEU A 28 0.02 -15.54 -11.64
C LEU A 28 1.43 -15.51 -11.04
N ASN A 29 2.34 -14.85 -11.71
CA ASN A 29 3.74 -14.73 -11.27
C ASN A 29 4.04 -13.38 -10.60
N VAL A 30 5.30 -13.17 -10.20
CA VAL A 30 5.74 -11.91 -9.55
C VAL A 30 5.59 -10.71 -10.49
N LYS A 31 5.79 -10.88 -11.79
CA LYS A 31 5.58 -9.81 -12.77
C LYS A 31 4.10 -9.37 -12.80
N ASP A 32 3.19 -10.34 -12.78
CA ASP A 32 1.76 -10.06 -12.70
C ASP A 32 1.41 -9.31 -11.42
N LEU A 33 1.99 -9.72 -10.28
CA LEU A 33 1.82 -9.02 -9.00
C LEU A 33 2.23 -7.55 -9.10
N VAL A 34 3.41 -7.27 -9.67
CA VAL A 34 3.92 -5.91 -9.84
C VAL A 34 3.02 -5.10 -10.78
N VAL A 35 2.67 -5.64 -11.94
CA VAL A 35 1.85 -4.94 -12.94
C VAL A 35 0.45 -4.62 -12.39
N LEU A 36 -0.20 -5.59 -11.73
CA LEU A 36 -1.54 -5.39 -11.17
C LEU A 36 -1.52 -4.43 -9.97
N SER A 37 -0.44 -4.40 -9.18
CA SER A 37 -0.26 -3.41 -8.13
C SER A 37 -0.23 -1.96 -8.65
N GLY A 38 0.14 -1.77 -9.91
CA GLY A 38 0.11 -0.48 -10.58
C GLY A 38 -1.28 0.17 -10.66
N ALA A 39 -2.35 -0.60 -10.48
CA ALA A 39 -3.71 -0.06 -10.38
C ALA A 39 -3.87 0.91 -9.20
N HIS A 40 -3.01 0.83 -8.18
CA HIS A 40 -2.98 1.78 -7.06
C HIS A 40 -2.53 3.20 -7.45
N THR A 41 -2.18 3.45 -8.70
CA THR A 41 -1.99 4.82 -9.21
C THR A 41 -3.31 5.61 -9.25
N ILE A 42 -4.46 4.93 -9.20
CA ILE A 42 -5.79 5.54 -9.21
C ILE A 42 -6.51 5.29 -7.88
N GLY A 43 -7.20 6.30 -7.39
CA GLY A 43 -8.15 6.18 -6.29
C GLY A 43 -7.64 6.72 -4.96
N THR A 44 -8.43 6.43 -3.93
CA THR A 44 -8.21 6.85 -2.56
C THR A 44 -8.29 5.68 -1.59
N SER A 45 -7.69 5.83 -0.42
CA SER A 45 -7.80 4.86 0.67
C SER A 45 -8.31 5.55 1.93
N HIS A 46 -9.13 4.85 2.71
CA HIS A 46 -9.51 5.30 4.04
C HIS A 46 -8.32 5.25 4.99
N CYS A 47 -8.20 6.26 5.86
CA CYS A 47 -7.14 6.34 6.86
C CYS A 47 -7.06 5.08 7.75
N ALA A 48 -8.18 4.50 8.10
CA ALA A 48 -8.25 3.30 8.94
C ALA A 48 -7.48 2.10 8.38
N VAL A 49 -7.33 2.01 7.06
CA VAL A 49 -6.69 0.86 6.38
C VAL A 49 -5.18 0.80 6.63
N PHE A 50 -4.54 1.96 6.82
CA PHE A 50 -3.09 2.07 7.03
C PHE A 50 -2.69 2.80 8.32
N SER A 51 -3.64 3.09 9.20
CA SER A 51 -3.40 3.81 10.47
C SER A 51 -2.31 3.17 11.32
N ASN A 52 -2.20 1.84 11.29
CA ASN A 52 -1.16 1.09 12.00
C ASN A 52 0.26 1.36 11.49
N ARG A 53 0.42 1.95 10.33
CA ARG A 53 1.72 2.33 9.79
C ARG A 53 2.18 3.72 10.25
N ILE A 54 1.27 4.54 10.68
CA ILE A 54 1.55 5.91 11.12
C ILE A 54 1.35 6.11 12.62
N TYR A 55 0.68 5.17 13.30
CA TYR A 55 0.43 5.21 14.75
C TYR A 55 0.62 3.82 15.35
N ASN A 56 1.35 3.76 16.46
CA ASN A 56 1.56 2.53 17.24
C ASN A 56 1.99 1.34 16.38
N PHE A 57 2.93 1.56 15.47
CA PHE A 57 3.41 0.53 14.54
C PHE A 57 3.97 -0.69 15.26
N THR A 58 4.83 -0.46 16.27
CA THR A 58 5.32 -1.49 17.18
C THR A 58 5.33 -0.94 18.62
N ALA A 59 5.66 -1.80 19.59
CA ALA A 59 5.85 -1.36 20.98
C ALA A 59 6.97 -0.31 21.15
N LYS A 60 7.89 -0.22 20.19
CA LYS A 60 9.06 0.69 20.23
C LYS A 60 8.97 1.83 19.22
N GLU A 61 8.19 1.67 18.16
CA GLU A 61 8.13 2.62 17.05
C GLU A 61 6.69 3.03 16.76
N ASP A 62 6.44 4.32 16.81
CA ASP A 62 5.12 4.88 16.51
C ASP A 62 4.80 4.85 15.02
N MET A 63 5.81 4.97 14.17
CA MET A 63 5.69 4.94 12.71
C MET A 63 6.48 3.79 12.11
N ASP A 64 5.96 3.23 11.03
CA ASP A 64 6.67 2.24 10.21
C ASP A 64 7.98 2.82 9.65
N PRO A 65 9.15 2.28 10.00
CA PRO A 65 10.44 2.81 9.54
C PRO A 65 10.65 2.64 8.02
N SER A 66 9.89 1.77 7.37
CA SER A 66 9.93 1.61 5.91
C SER A 66 9.24 2.76 5.17
N LEU A 67 8.41 3.54 5.86
CA LEU A 67 7.71 4.69 5.31
C LEU A 67 8.59 5.94 5.37
N ASP A 68 8.56 6.77 4.32
CA ASP A 68 9.23 8.08 4.33
C ASP A 68 8.68 8.95 5.48
N LYS A 69 9.59 9.47 6.31
CA LYS A 69 9.20 10.21 7.53
C LYS A 69 8.38 11.46 7.24
N SER A 70 8.75 12.22 6.22
CA SER A 70 8.02 13.44 5.84
C SER A 70 6.62 13.10 5.36
N TYR A 71 6.49 12.05 4.57
CA TYR A 71 5.21 11.56 4.10
C TYR A 71 4.35 11.02 5.24
N ALA A 72 4.93 10.28 6.19
CA ALA A 72 4.22 9.82 7.38
C ALA A 72 3.67 11.00 8.22
N GLN A 73 4.45 12.07 8.37
CA GLN A 73 3.99 13.29 9.05
C GLN A 73 2.85 13.97 8.30
N GLU A 74 2.93 14.06 6.99
CA GLU A 74 1.84 14.58 6.15
C GLU A 74 0.56 13.75 6.34
N LEU A 75 0.66 12.43 6.31
CA LEU A 75 -0.47 11.53 6.56
C LEU A 75 -1.09 11.75 7.95
N LYS A 76 -0.28 11.95 8.99
CA LYS A 76 -0.75 12.26 10.34
C LYS A 76 -1.55 13.57 10.41
N THR A 77 -1.24 14.55 9.56
CA THR A 77 -2.03 15.80 9.51
C THR A 77 -3.44 15.57 8.96
N LYS A 78 -3.58 14.64 8.03
CA LYS A 78 -4.85 14.28 7.38
C LYS A 78 -5.62 13.22 8.18
N CYS A 79 -4.92 12.19 8.64
CA CYS A 79 -5.46 11.05 9.36
C CYS A 79 -5.19 11.18 10.86
N LYS A 80 -6.12 11.76 11.61
CA LYS A 80 -5.97 11.90 13.07
C LYS A 80 -6.23 10.57 13.79
N PRO A 81 -5.64 10.34 14.99
CA PRO A 81 -5.91 9.14 15.78
C PRO A 81 -7.39 8.96 16.12
N SER A 82 -8.13 10.08 16.23
CA SER A 82 -9.57 10.11 16.50
C SER A 82 -10.44 10.03 15.24
N ASP A 83 -9.83 9.76 14.06
CA ASP A 83 -10.59 9.69 12.81
C ASP A 83 -11.65 8.58 12.87
N SER A 84 -12.86 8.93 12.44
CA SER A 84 -14.00 8.00 12.43
C SER A 84 -13.95 6.95 11.31
N GLY A 85 -12.84 6.88 10.58
CA GLY A 85 -12.67 6.02 9.42
C GLY A 85 -13.26 6.56 8.12
N LYS A 86 -13.81 7.77 8.15
CA LYS A 86 -14.42 8.41 6.95
C LYS A 86 -13.42 9.17 6.10
N THR A 87 -12.32 9.64 6.71
CA THR A 87 -11.28 10.39 5.98
C THR A 87 -10.58 9.50 4.98
N VAL A 88 -10.41 10.00 3.77
CA VAL A 88 -9.70 9.33 2.69
C VAL A 88 -8.50 10.17 2.25
N VAL A 89 -7.47 9.49 1.78
CA VAL A 89 -6.27 10.10 1.19
C VAL A 89 -5.99 9.50 -0.18
N GLU A 90 -5.31 10.26 -1.02
CA GLU A 90 -4.93 9.82 -2.36
C GLU A 90 -3.95 8.64 -2.28
N MET A 91 -4.18 7.61 -3.09
CA MET A 91 -3.26 6.48 -3.24
C MET A 91 -1.95 6.93 -3.91
N ASP A 92 -2.09 7.80 -4.89
CA ASP A 92 -1.00 8.45 -5.63
C ASP A 92 -1.14 9.97 -5.45
N PRO A 93 -0.39 10.59 -4.53
CA PRO A 93 -0.51 12.01 -4.25
C PRO A 93 -0.33 12.87 -5.50
N ARG A 94 -1.29 13.76 -5.74
CA ARG A 94 -1.38 14.68 -6.88
C ARG A 94 -1.75 14.04 -8.23
N SER A 95 -1.87 12.73 -8.32
CA SER A 95 -2.15 12.02 -9.59
C SER A 95 -3.24 10.94 -9.49
N PHE A 96 -3.98 10.91 -8.40
CA PHE A 96 -4.91 9.82 -8.06
C PHE A 96 -6.08 9.59 -9.04
N ARG A 97 -6.22 10.45 -10.05
CA ARG A 97 -7.20 10.31 -11.13
C ARG A 97 -6.57 10.00 -12.49
N THR A 98 -5.25 9.90 -12.54
CA THR A 98 -4.50 9.66 -13.78
C THR A 98 -3.89 8.27 -13.75
N PHE A 99 -4.14 7.48 -14.77
CA PHE A 99 -3.49 6.18 -14.92
C PHE A 99 -2.08 6.37 -15.49
N ASP A 100 -1.07 6.34 -14.63
CA ASP A 100 0.32 6.57 -14.98
C ASP A 100 1.26 5.69 -14.11
N ASN A 101 2.56 5.95 -14.16
CA ASN A 101 3.55 5.20 -13.40
C ASN A 101 3.99 5.88 -12.09
N ASN A 102 3.33 6.94 -11.66
CA ASN A 102 3.68 7.66 -10.43
C ASN A 102 3.56 6.83 -9.17
N TYR A 103 2.68 5.82 -9.15
CA TYR A 103 2.61 4.85 -8.06
C TYR A 103 3.99 4.23 -7.77
N TYR A 104 4.69 3.75 -8.79
CA TYR A 104 6.02 3.16 -8.64
C TYR A 104 7.08 4.20 -8.26
N VAL A 105 6.97 5.43 -8.76
CA VAL A 105 7.82 6.55 -8.34
C VAL A 105 7.64 6.84 -6.86
N ASN A 106 6.41 6.80 -6.36
CA ASN A 106 6.10 6.97 -4.94
C ASN A 106 6.60 5.80 -4.09
N LEU A 107 6.50 4.55 -4.57
CA LEU A 107 7.11 3.40 -3.90
C LEU A 107 8.63 3.57 -3.77
N LYS A 108 9.33 4.01 -4.82
CA LYS A 108 10.77 4.33 -4.78
C LYS A 108 11.11 5.37 -3.71
N LYS A 109 10.22 6.32 -3.47
CA LYS A 109 10.33 7.33 -2.40
C LYS A 109 9.84 6.83 -1.04
N ARG A 110 9.50 5.55 -0.90
CA ARG A 110 8.92 4.95 0.30
C ARG A 110 7.60 5.62 0.74
N ARG A 111 6.73 5.92 -0.22
CA ARG A 111 5.45 6.62 -0.01
C ARG A 111 4.23 5.77 -0.35
N GLY A 112 4.34 4.46 -0.33
CA GLY A 112 3.20 3.55 -0.46
C GLY A 112 2.36 3.50 0.81
N LEU A 113 1.04 3.60 0.69
CA LEU A 113 0.13 3.59 1.85
C LEU A 113 0.05 2.23 2.53
N PHE A 114 0.02 1.15 1.77
CA PHE A 114 -0.16 -0.20 2.31
C PHE A 114 1.18 -0.85 2.69
N GLY A 115 1.15 -1.75 3.67
CA GLY A 115 2.31 -2.54 4.06
C GLY A 115 2.87 -3.41 2.93
N ASN A 116 2.01 -3.87 2.04
CA ASN A 116 2.38 -4.56 0.80
C ASN A 116 2.93 -3.61 -0.29
N GLY A 117 2.85 -2.30 -0.09
CA GLY A 117 3.55 -1.29 -0.90
C GLY A 117 5.06 -1.31 -0.72
N CYS A 118 5.57 -2.12 0.22
CA CYS A 118 6.97 -2.55 0.25
C CYS A 118 7.25 -3.66 -0.78
N LEU A 119 6.72 -3.54 -2.00
CA LEU A 119 7.42 -4.08 -3.15
C LEU A 119 8.78 -3.38 -3.14
N SER A 120 9.82 -4.08 -2.70
CA SER A 120 11.15 -3.48 -2.64
C SER A 120 11.52 -2.98 -4.03
N LEU A 121 12.31 -1.93 -4.08
CA LEU A 121 12.90 -1.43 -5.34
C LEU A 121 13.44 -2.56 -6.21
N GLU A 122 14.11 -3.54 -5.59
CA GLU A 122 14.65 -4.72 -6.25
C GLU A 122 13.58 -5.55 -6.99
N GLN A 123 12.37 -5.62 -6.48
CA GLN A 123 11.30 -6.41 -7.08
C GLN A 123 10.61 -5.67 -8.22
N VAL A 124 10.48 -4.35 -8.12
CA VAL A 124 10.02 -3.52 -9.22
C VAL A 124 11.02 -3.56 -10.37
N GLU A 125 12.32 -3.53 -10.06
CA GLU A 125 13.40 -3.61 -11.04
C GLU A 125 13.51 -5.00 -11.68
N MET A 126 13.35 -6.09 -10.92
CA MET A 126 13.34 -7.46 -11.45
C MET A 126 12.13 -7.77 -12.35
N ALA A 127 11.02 -7.06 -12.18
CA ALA A 127 9.81 -7.25 -12.99
C ALA A 127 9.77 -6.33 -14.23
N ALA A 128 10.62 -5.32 -14.26
CA ALA A 128 10.79 -4.49 -15.43
C ALA A 128 11.72 -5.18 -16.44
#